data_435bf314f65dbe2ef3811eda8ad98633
#
_entry.id   435bf314f65dbe2ef3811eda8ad98633
#
_cell.length_a   1.000
_cell.length_b   1.000
_cell.length_c   1.000
_cell.angle_alpha   90.00
_cell.angle_beta   90.00
_cell.angle_gamma   90.00
#
_symmetry.space_group_name_H-M   'P 1'
#
loop_
_entity.id
_entity.type
_entity.pdbx_description
1 polymer ?
#
loop_
_entity_poly.entity_id
_entity_poly.type
_entity_poly.pdbx_seq_one_letter_code
_entity_poly.pdbx_strand_id
1 'polypeptide(L)'
;MHIEHVAVWTNDLERCKQFYISYFGATAGATYVNAAKGFESCFLSFADGARIEAMTTSTLSPLVIEPGAQRMGLTHLAISVGSEQMVERLTQRLREDRFPILDGPRRTGDGYYESVVLDPDGNRIEITA
;
A
#
# COMPACT_ATOMS: atom_id res chain seq x y z
N MET A 1 -22.38 -6.48 5.53
CA MET A 1 -21.06 -6.26 6.15
C MET A 1 -20.04 -6.12 5.02
N HIS A 2 -19.06 -5.24 5.17
CA HIS A 2 -17.98 -4.99 4.20
C HIS A 2 -16.73 -4.57 5.00
N ILE A 3 -15.56 -4.62 4.36
CA ILE A 3 -14.33 -4.06 4.95
C ILE A 3 -14.41 -2.55 4.79
N GLU A 4 -14.44 -1.83 5.90
CA GLU A 4 -14.53 -0.37 5.88
C GLU A 4 -13.15 0.25 5.64
N HIS A 5 -12.12 -0.23 6.35
CA HIS A 5 -10.72 0.15 6.14
C HIS A 5 -9.76 -0.95 6.58
N VAL A 6 -8.51 -0.82 6.12
CA VAL A 6 -7.36 -1.55 6.64
C VAL A 6 -6.37 -0.52 7.16
N ALA A 7 -5.80 -0.75 8.35
CA ALA A 7 -4.86 0.17 8.95
C ALA A 7 -3.41 -0.32 8.76
N VAL A 8 -2.50 0.61 8.44
CA VAL A 8 -1.08 0.36 8.29
C VAL A 8 -0.27 1.33 9.15
N TRP A 9 0.77 0.83 9.79
CA TRP A 9 1.74 1.66 10.46
C TRP A 9 2.79 2.20 9.48
N THR A 10 3.16 3.46 9.64
CA THR A 10 4.26 4.09 8.90
C THR A 10 5.13 4.91 9.83
N ASN A 11 6.41 4.99 9.57
CA ASN A 11 7.30 5.88 10.30
C ASN A 11 7.35 7.30 9.70
N ASP A 12 6.72 7.50 8.54
CA ASP A 12 6.63 8.78 7.83
C ASP A 12 5.27 8.89 7.13
N LEU A 13 4.32 9.55 7.81
CA LEU A 13 2.94 9.66 7.36
C LEU A 13 2.83 10.37 5.99
N GLU A 14 3.63 11.41 5.75
CA GLU A 14 3.61 12.14 4.49
C GLU A 14 4.16 11.29 3.33
N ARG A 15 5.24 10.57 3.53
CA ARG A 15 5.80 9.66 2.53
C ARG A 15 4.80 8.56 2.18
N CYS A 16 4.16 7.95 3.17
CA CYS A 16 3.12 6.95 2.97
C CYS A 16 1.95 7.52 2.16
N LYS A 17 1.42 8.68 2.56
CA LYS A 17 0.34 9.37 1.82
C LYS A 17 0.72 9.63 0.37
N GLN A 18 1.90 10.21 0.13
CA GLN A 18 2.35 10.56 -1.22
C GLN A 18 2.49 9.33 -2.12
N PHE A 19 2.89 8.20 -1.60
CA PHE A 19 2.95 6.95 -2.35
C PHE A 19 1.56 6.56 -2.89
N TYR A 20 0.56 6.43 -2.03
CA TYR A 20 -0.78 6.03 -2.46
C TYR A 20 -1.48 7.09 -3.34
N ILE A 21 -1.24 8.37 -3.07
CA ILE A 21 -1.75 9.46 -3.93
C ILE A 21 -1.13 9.39 -5.32
N SER A 22 0.19 9.29 -5.40
CA SER A 22 0.93 9.42 -6.66
C SER A 22 0.77 8.21 -7.58
N TYR A 23 0.70 7.00 -7.01
CA TYR A 23 0.67 5.77 -7.80
C TYR A 23 -0.73 5.20 -7.96
N PHE A 24 -1.59 5.36 -6.96
CA PHE A 24 -2.91 4.72 -6.95
C PHE A 24 -4.07 5.72 -6.98
N GLY A 25 -3.78 7.02 -7.07
CA GLY A 25 -4.82 8.05 -7.16
C GLY A 25 -5.67 8.19 -5.89
N ALA A 26 -5.13 7.79 -4.74
CA ALA A 26 -5.84 7.94 -3.48
C ALA A 26 -6.06 9.42 -3.14
N THR A 27 -7.16 9.72 -2.47
CA THR A 27 -7.44 11.04 -1.87
C THR A 27 -7.19 10.99 -0.37
N ALA A 28 -6.29 11.84 0.12
CA ALA A 28 -6.02 11.94 1.56
C ALA A 28 -7.06 12.82 2.25
N GLY A 29 -7.62 12.33 3.35
CA GLY A 29 -8.44 13.11 4.27
C GLY A 29 -7.60 14.02 5.16
N ALA A 30 -8.25 14.72 6.09
CA ALA A 30 -7.57 15.52 7.11
C ALA A 30 -6.75 14.61 8.05
N THR A 31 -5.56 15.07 8.41
CA THR A 31 -4.75 14.37 9.41
C THR A 31 -5.36 14.57 10.80
N TYR A 32 -5.62 13.47 11.49
CA TYR A 32 -5.97 13.48 12.92
C TYR A 32 -4.69 13.46 13.75
N VAL A 33 -4.64 14.30 14.79
CA VAL A 33 -3.47 14.40 15.68
C VAL A 33 -3.92 14.22 17.13
N ASN A 34 -3.28 13.30 17.84
CA ASN A 34 -3.41 13.14 19.29
C ASN A 34 -2.03 13.36 19.93
N ALA A 35 -1.73 14.61 20.25
CA ALA A 35 -0.44 15.02 20.80
C ALA A 35 -0.11 14.32 22.13
N ALA A 36 -1.11 14.04 22.98
CA ALA A 36 -0.89 13.36 24.26
C ALA A 36 -0.38 11.92 24.10
N LYS A 37 -0.71 11.28 22.97
CA LYS A 37 -0.27 9.91 22.63
C LYS A 37 0.87 9.87 21.61
N GLY A 38 1.29 11.03 21.09
CA GLY A 38 2.23 11.09 19.97
C GLY A 38 1.73 10.32 18.75
N PHE A 39 0.41 10.36 18.49
CA PHE A 39 -0.26 9.57 17.46
C PHE A 39 -0.85 10.50 16.39
N GLU A 40 -0.66 10.10 15.13
CA GLU A 40 -1.31 10.75 13.99
C GLU A 40 -1.87 9.69 13.05
N SER A 41 -2.96 10.01 12.37
CA SER A 41 -3.51 9.17 11.30
C SER A 41 -4.15 9.98 10.18
N CYS A 42 -4.22 9.37 9.01
CA CYS A 42 -4.90 9.90 7.84
C CYS A 42 -5.58 8.79 7.07
N PHE A 43 -6.83 8.99 6.67
CA PHE A 43 -7.53 8.08 5.76
C PHE A 43 -7.19 8.40 4.31
N LEU A 44 -6.88 7.36 3.56
CA LEU A 44 -6.66 7.37 2.12
C LEU A 44 -7.84 6.65 1.47
N SER A 45 -8.60 7.38 0.67
CA SER A 45 -9.80 6.88 0.01
C SER A 45 -9.55 6.72 -1.49
N PHE A 46 -10.09 5.65 -2.06
CA PHE A 46 -10.11 5.38 -3.51
C PHE A 46 -11.51 5.73 -4.07
N ALA A 47 -11.70 5.53 -5.37
CA ALA A 47 -12.98 5.78 -6.03
C ALA A 47 -14.12 4.94 -5.42
N ASP A 48 -13.79 3.71 -5.01
CA ASP A 48 -14.68 2.79 -4.27
C ASP A 48 -13.86 1.84 -3.39
N GLY A 49 -14.55 0.92 -2.69
CA GLY A 49 -13.93 -0.09 -1.86
C GLY A 49 -13.51 0.39 -0.47
N ALA A 50 -12.65 -0.39 0.18
CA ALA A 50 -12.12 -0.11 1.50
C ALA A 50 -11.10 1.02 1.46
N ARG A 51 -11.03 1.80 2.55
CA ARG A 51 -10.01 2.83 2.73
C ARG A 51 -8.73 2.22 3.34
N ILE A 52 -7.64 2.96 3.25
CA ILE A 52 -6.43 2.68 4.04
C ILE A 52 -6.33 3.77 5.13
N GLU A 53 -6.17 3.37 6.39
CA GLU A 53 -5.79 4.30 7.46
C GLU A 53 -4.28 4.21 7.65
N ALA A 54 -3.54 5.23 7.20
CA ALA A 54 -2.12 5.37 7.48
C ALA A 54 -1.95 5.98 8.87
N MET A 55 -1.17 5.31 9.74
CA MET A 55 -1.01 5.71 11.15
C MET A 55 0.47 5.78 11.52
N THR A 56 0.81 6.72 12.40
CA THR A 56 2.13 6.81 13.02
C THR A 56 2.04 7.07 14.51
N THR A 57 3.05 6.66 15.24
CA THR A 57 3.21 6.99 16.68
C THR A 57 4.69 7.04 17.04
N SER A 58 5.01 7.82 18.08
CA SER A 58 6.38 7.98 18.57
C SER A 58 7.01 6.69 19.15
N THR A 59 6.21 5.64 19.37
CA THR A 59 6.65 4.36 19.95
C THR A 59 6.75 3.23 18.93
N LEU A 60 6.64 3.52 17.64
CA LEU A 60 6.78 2.50 16.59
C LEU A 60 8.18 1.87 16.61
N SER A 61 8.19 0.55 16.67
CA SER A 61 9.40 -0.23 16.45
C SER A 61 9.46 -0.69 15.00
N PRO A 62 10.60 -0.54 14.31
CA PRO A 62 10.75 -1.04 12.95
C PRO A 62 10.46 -2.55 12.89
N LEU A 63 9.64 -2.96 11.94
CA LEU A 63 9.47 -4.35 11.63
C LEU A 63 10.61 -4.79 10.70
N VAL A 64 11.60 -5.48 11.25
CA VAL A 64 12.67 -6.07 10.45
C VAL A 64 12.10 -7.29 9.72
N ILE A 65 11.85 -7.16 8.43
CA ILE A 65 11.41 -8.27 7.56
C ILE A 65 12.45 -8.45 6.47
N GLU A 66 12.96 -9.67 6.34
CA GLU A 66 13.74 -10.04 5.15
C GLU A 66 12.86 -9.89 3.91
N PRO A 67 13.34 -9.24 2.83
CA PRO A 67 12.61 -9.12 1.59
C PRO A 67 12.16 -10.49 1.07
N GLY A 68 10.88 -10.63 0.77
CA GLY A 68 10.32 -11.89 0.29
C GLY A 68 9.92 -12.91 1.36
N ALA A 69 10.22 -12.69 2.64
CA ALA A 69 9.78 -13.56 3.73
C ALA A 69 8.26 -13.68 3.78
N GLN A 70 7.75 -14.90 3.93
CA GLN A 70 6.34 -15.18 4.12
C GLN A 70 6.03 -15.36 5.60
N ARG A 71 4.95 -14.74 6.07
CA ARG A 71 4.50 -14.81 7.46
C ARG A 71 3.03 -15.14 7.54
N MET A 72 2.62 -15.73 8.64
CA MET A 72 1.19 -15.85 8.95
C MET A 72 0.60 -14.47 9.24
N GLY A 73 -0.65 -14.26 8.81
CA GLY A 73 -1.38 -13.00 8.97
C GLY A 73 -1.66 -12.33 7.63
N LEU A 74 -1.79 -11.02 7.64
CA LEU A 74 -2.02 -10.24 6.42
C LEU A 74 -0.77 -10.29 5.53
N THR A 75 -0.94 -10.77 4.28
CA THR A 75 0.16 -10.91 3.32
C THR A 75 0.35 -9.69 2.46
N HIS A 76 -0.74 -9.15 1.90
CA HIS A 76 -0.72 -8.00 0.99
C HIS A 76 -2.05 -7.26 1.01
N LEU A 77 -2.06 -6.07 0.43
CA LEU A 77 -3.24 -5.36 -0.02
C LEU A 77 -3.30 -5.47 -1.54
N ALA A 78 -4.43 -5.91 -2.09
CA ALA A 78 -4.65 -5.91 -3.54
C ALA A 78 -5.39 -4.64 -3.95
N ILE A 79 -4.85 -3.93 -4.96
CA ILE A 79 -5.45 -2.73 -5.53
C ILE A 79 -5.70 -2.97 -7.02
N SER A 80 -6.98 -2.99 -7.41
CA SER A 80 -7.35 -3.10 -8.81
C SER A 80 -7.14 -1.76 -9.53
N VAL A 81 -6.45 -1.83 -10.67
CA VAL A 81 -6.18 -0.68 -11.53
C VAL A 81 -6.94 -0.73 -12.86
N GLY A 82 -7.83 -1.72 -13.00
CA GLY A 82 -8.86 -1.81 -14.04
C GLY A 82 -8.41 -2.36 -15.40
N SER A 83 -7.11 -2.57 -15.64
CA SER A 83 -6.63 -3.22 -16.87
C SER A 83 -5.20 -3.72 -16.76
N GLU A 84 -4.86 -4.77 -17.54
CA GLU A 84 -3.51 -5.30 -17.68
C GLU A 84 -2.50 -4.21 -18.10
N GLN A 85 -2.88 -3.34 -19.02
CA GLN A 85 -2.03 -2.23 -19.45
C GLN A 85 -1.71 -1.27 -18.30
N MET A 86 -2.64 -1.04 -17.39
CA MET A 86 -2.39 -0.21 -16.20
C MET A 86 -1.46 -0.91 -15.21
N VAL A 87 -1.59 -2.23 -15.03
CA VAL A 87 -0.65 -3.03 -14.23
C VAL A 87 0.76 -2.88 -14.77
N GLU A 88 0.96 -3.06 -16.10
CA GLU A 88 2.25 -2.90 -16.77
C GLU A 88 2.84 -1.49 -16.54
N ARG A 89 2.07 -0.45 -16.86
CA ARG A 89 2.53 0.93 -16.77
C ARG A 89 2.90 1.33 -15.34
N LEU A 90 2.07 0.96 -14.38
CA LEU A 90 2.29 1.32 -12.98
C LEU A 90 3.49 0.57 -12.40
N THR A 91 3.62 -0.71 -12.71
CA THR A 91 4.78 -1.51 -12.29
C THR A 91 6.07 -0.95 -12.88
N GLN A 92 6.06 -0.57 -14.16
CA GLN A 92 7.23 0.02 -14.81
C GLN A 92 7.62 1.37 -14.17
N ARG A 93 6.63 2.24 -13.91
CA ARG A 93 6.86 3.51 -13.23
C ARG A 93 7.45 3.32 -11.83
N LEU A 94 6.91 2.39 -11.03
CA LEU A 94 7.44 2.07 -9.71
C LEU A 94 8.89 1.55 -9.78
N ARG A 95 9.20 0.74 -10.78
CA ARG A 95 10.57 0.24 -11.03
C ARG A 95 11.54 1.39 -11.36
N GLU A 96 11.13 2.33 -12.22
CA GLU A 96 11.92 3.51 -12.57
C GLU A 96 12.17 4.42 -11.36
N ASP A 97 11.17 4.54 -10.47
CA ASP A 97 11.26 5.27 -9.22
C ASP A 97 11.94 4.45 -8.09
N ARG A 98 12.51 3.27 -8.43
CA ARG A 98 13.32 2.39 -7.58
C ARG A 98 12.55 1.73 -6.42
N PHE A 99 11.24 1.58 -6.54
CA PHE A 99 10.49 0.74 -5.62
C PHE A 99 10.76 -0.75 -5.91
N PRO A 100 10.88 -1.59 -4.86
CA PRO A 100 11.09 -3.02 -5.04
C PRO A 100 9.88 -3.67 -5.73
N ILE A 101 10.14 -4.36 -6.84
CA ILE A 101 9.17 -5.21 -7.52
C ILE A 101 9.51 -6.65 -7.12
N LEU A 102 8.64 -7.29 -6.39
CA LEU A 102 8.86 -8.65 -5.90
C LEU A 102 8.48 -9.70 -6.92
N ASP A 103 7.44 -9.42 -7.73
CA ASP A 103 6.94 -10.37 -8.72
C ASP A 103 6.16 -9.66 -9.83
N GLY A 104 6.13 -10.25 -11.02
CA GLY A 104 5.33 -9.81 -12.17
C GLY A 104 5.88 -8.58 -12.94
N PRO A 105 5.04 -8.01 -13.82
CA PRO A 105 3.68 -8.42 -14.17
C PRO A 105 3.60 -9.83 -14.78
N ARG A 106 2.58 -10.58 -14.39
CA ARG A 106 2.32 -11.94 -14.89
C ARG A 106 0.86 -12.33 -14.76
N ARG A 107 0.46 -13.38 -15.46
CA ARG A 107 -0.84 -14.02 -15.23
C ARG A 107 -0.68 -15.14 -14.20
N THR A 108 -1.55 -15.14 -13.21
CA THR A 108 -1.61 -16.18 -12.17
C THR A 108 -2.35 -17.42 -12.67
N GLY A 109 -2.18 -18.53 -11.97
CA GLY A 109 -2.87 -19.78 -12.29
C GLY A 109 -4.40 -19.75 -12.15
N ASP A 110 -4.93 -18.82 -11.35
CA ASP A 110 -6.34 -18.56 -11.15
C ASP A 110 -6.89 -17.42 -12.05
N GLY A 111 -6.04 -16.88 -12.94
CA GLY A 111 -6.46 -16.02 -14.04
C GLY A 111 -6.27 -14.53 -13.85
N TYR A 112 -5.81 -14.06 -12.69
CA TYR A 112 -5.50 -12.64 -12.47
C TYR A 112 -4.26 -12.23 -13.27
N TYR A 113 -4.21 -10.97 -13.67
CA TYR A 113 -3.02 -10.33 -14.21
C TYR A 113 -2.53 -9.30 -13.20
N GLU A 114 -1.33 -9.54 -12.65
CA GLU A 114 -0.88 -8.80 -11.48
C GLU A 114 0.63 -8.62 -11.41
N SER A 115 1.04 -7.70 -10.55
CA SER A 115 2.41 -7.59 -10.05
C SER A 115 2.39 -7.34 -8.54
N VAL A 116 3.48 -7.67 -7.86
CA VAL A 116 3.66 -7.45 -6.43
C VAL A 116 4.82 -6.49 -6.21
N VAL A 117 4.54 -5.39 -5.51
CA VAL A 117 5.51 -4.34 -5.19
C VAL A 117 5.57 -4.11 -3.68
N LEU A 118 6.57 -3.37 -3.21
CA LEU A 118 6.59 -2.89 -1.83
C LEU A 118 6.26 -1.41 -1.78
N ASP A 119 5.44 -1.04 -0.79
CA ASP A 119 5.27 0.37 -0.42
C ASP A 119 6.51 0.88 0.35
N PRO A 120 6.58 2.19 0.71
CA PRO A 120 7.73 2.75 1.41
C PRO A 120 8.08 2.13 2.76
N ASP A 121 7.12 1.46 3.40
CA ASP A 121 7.28 0.81 4.71
C ASP A 121 7.44 -0.72 4.60
N GLY A 122 7.54 -1.24 3.36
CA GLY A 122 7.75 -2.66 3.09
C GLY A 122 6.48 -3.51 3.09
N ASN A 123 5.29 -2.90 3.08
CA ASN A 123 4.06 -3.64 2.89
C ASN A 123 3.95 -4.11 1.44
N ARG A 124 3.47 -5.34 1.25
CA ARG A 124 3.21 -5.87 -0.09
C ARG A 124 1.93 -5.29 -0.65
N ILE A 125 2.04 -4.73 -1.84
CA ILE A 125 0.91 -4.24 -2.62
C ILE A 125 0.83 -5.08 -3.89
N GLU A 126 -0.29 -5.75 -4.08
CA GLU A 126 -0.62 -6.44 -5.31
C GLU A 126 -1.38 -5.48 -6.22
N ILE A 127 -0.84 -5.26 -7.41
CA ILE A 127 -1.45 -4.41 -8.44
C ILE A 127 -2.14 -5.36 -9.40
N THR A 128 -3.47 -5.32 -9.47
CA THR A 128 -4.24 -6.28 -10.26
C THR A 128 -5.16 -5.59 -11.27
N ALA A 129 -5.44 -6.26 -12.39
CA ALA A 129 -6.36 -5.79 -13.43
C ALA A 129 -7.82 -6.00 -13.05
#